data_fbbe4241df9faa502fc54c333c87122d
#
_entry.id   fbbe4241df9faa502fc54c333c87122d
#
_cell.length_a   1.000
_cell.length_b   1.000
_cell.length_c   1.000
_cell.angle_alpha   90.00
_cell.angle_beta   90.00
_cell.angle_gamma   90.00
#
_symmetry.space_group_name_H-M   'P 1'
#
loop_
_entity.id
_entity.type
_entity.pdbx_description
1 polymer ?
#
loop_
_entity_poly.entity_id
_entity_poly.type
_entity_poly.pdbx_seq_one_letter_code
_entity_poly.pdbx_strand_id
1 'polypeptide(L)'
;NPAWAAFLVDRQFGLSYSSMSLDRRLSGLSFATPLPPTAGLGIAWVSAGVTDIQGRSSAGEKTTVMQTSEDALMVSFAQRILPWFSFGVNTYTAIAFFLCKTKIAHVITIVFHVMT
;
A
#
# COMPACT_ATOMS: atom_id res chain seq x y z
N ASN A 1 -8.36 2.04 -7.14
CA ASN A 1 -8.62 1.41 -8.44
C ASN A 1 -7.50 1.77 -9.42
N PRO A 2 -6.60 0.82 -9.79
CA PRO A 2 -5.45 1.11 -10.65
C PRO A 2 -5.86 1.64 -12.04
N ALA A 3 -7.01 1.24 -12.57
CA ALA A 3 -7.46 1.67 -13.88
C ALA A 3 -7.71 3.18 -13.99
N TRP A 4 -7.92 3.88 -12.86
CA TRP A 4 -8.04 5.33 -12.82
C TRP A 4 -6.76 6.07 -13.20
N ALA A 5 -5.59 5.44 -13.03
CA ALA A 5 -4.33 6.04 -13.39
C ALA A 5 -4.24 6.40 -14.90
N ALA A 6 -5.01 5.72 -15.75
CA ALA A 6 -5.08 6.02 -17.18
C ALA A 6 -5.83 7.32 -17.53
N PHE A 7 -6.54 7.92 -16.57
CA PHE A 7 -7.28 9.17 -16.73
C PHE A 7 -6.58 10.35 -16.03
N LEU A 8 -5.42 10.15 -15.47
CA LEU A 8 -4.63 11.24 -14.90
C LEU A 8 -4.24 12.26 -15.97
N VAL A 9 -4.43 13.52 -15.66
CA VAL A 9 -4.00 14.65 -16.50
C VAL A 9 -2.63 15.15 -16.04
N ASP A 10 -2.44 15.23 -14.72
CA ASP A 10 -1.25 15.77 -14.09
C ASP A 10 -0.57 14.74 -13.19
N ARG A 11 0.69 15.01 -12.89
CA ARG A 11 1.44 14.23 -11.89
C ARG A 11 0.88 14.50 -10.51
N GLN A 12 0.68 13.45 -9.74
CA GLN A 12 0.15 13.53 -8.39
C GLN A 12 1.16 12.96 -7.40
N PHE A 13 1.31 13.64 -6.29
CA PHE A 13 2.11 13.20 -5.16
C PHE A 13 1.24 13.23 -3.91
N GLY A 14 1.27 12.18 -3.13
CA GLY A 14 0.52 12.07 -1.89
C GLY A 14 1.40 11.63 -0.74
N LEU A 15 1.25 12.28 0.40
CA LEU A 15 1.87 11.93 1.67
C LEU A 15 0.77 11.83 2.72
N SER A 16 0.77 10.75 3.47
CA SER A 16 -0.17 10.56 4.57
C SER A 16 0.57 10.07 5.81
N TYR A 17 0.18 10.59 6.95
CA TYR A 17 0.65 10.12 8.25
C TYR A 17 -0.52 10.13 9.23
N SER A 18 -0.71 9.04 9.93
CA SER A 18 -1.74 8.90 10.95
C SER A 18 -1.15 8.23 12.18
N SER A 19 -1.31 8.87 13.32
CA SER A 19 -1.04 8.28 14.62
C SER A 19 -2.38 7.91 15.27
N MET A 20 -2.48 6.66 15.68
CA MET A 20 -3.69 6.11 16.27
C MET A 20 -3.44 5.72 17.72
N SER A 21 -4.50 5.52 18.47
CA SER A 21 -4.42 4.98 19.83
C SER A 21 -3.72 3.61 19.85
N LEU A 22 -3.16 3.24 21.00
CA LEU A 22 -2.40 2.00 21.21
C LEU A 22 -1.09 1.94 20.41
N ASP A 23 -0.37 3.06 20.34
CA ASP A 23 0.95 3.19 19.72
C ASP A 23 1.02 2.65 18.29
N ARG A 24 -0.09 2.78 17.54
CA ARG A 24 -0.18 2.43 16.13
C ARG A 24 0.18 3.61 15.27
N ARG A 25 0.97 3.36 14.24
CA ARG A 25 1.35 4.34 13.23
C ARG A 25 1.02 3.82 11.84
N LEU A 26 0.50 4.71 11.02
CA LEU A 26 0.30 4.46 9.60
C LEU A 26 0.91 5.61 8.82
N SER A 27 1.79 5.30 7.91
CA SER A 27 2.40 6.26 6.99
C SER A 27 2.27 5.78 5.56
N GLY A 28 2.11 6.71 4.64
CA GLY A 28 1.95 6.39 3.23
C GLY A 28 2.57 7.47 2.36
N LEU A 29 3.17 7.02 1.28
CA LEU A 29 3.73 7.83 0.21
C LEU A 29 3.18 7.31 -1.11
N SER A 30 2.71 8.20 -1.97
CA SER A 30 2.22 7.82 -3.29
C SER A 30 2.68 8.82 -4.34
N PHE A 31 2.92 8.29 -5.53
CA PHE A 31 3.22 9.06 -6.72
C PHE A 31 2.47 8.45 -7.90
N ALA A 32 1.86 9.31 -8.71
CA ALA A 32 1.20 8.88 -9.93
C ALA A 32 1.49 9.86 -11.06
N THR A 33 1.69 9.34 -12.26
CA THR A 33 2.03 10.12 -13.44
C THR A 33 1.32 9.60 -14.67
N PRO A 34 0.78 10.51 -15.51
CA PRO A 34 0.31 10.12 -16.82
C PRO A 34 1.49 9.69 -17.70
N LEU A 35 1.27 8.69 -18.52
CA LEU A 35 2.18 8.23 -19.56
C LEU A 35 1.50 8.43 -20.92
N PRO A 36 2.01 9.35 -21.75
CA PRO A 36 1.45 9.56 -23.08
C PRO A 36 1.50 8.28 -23.92
N PRO A 37 0.50 8.02 -24.79
CA PRO A 37 -0.66 8.87 -25.06
C PRO A 37 -1.87 8.60 -24.17
N THR A 38 -2.02 7.42 -23.57
CA THR A 38 -3.26 6.98 -22.93
C THR A 38 -3.02 6.04 -21.74
N ALA A 39 -1.85 6.07 -21.15
CA ALA A 39 -1.47 5.23 -20.03
C ALA A 39 -1.26 6.05 -18.74
N GLY A 40 -1.13 5.36 -17.63
CA GLY A 40 -0.75 5.93 -16.34
C GLY A 40 0.02 4.95 -15.50
N LEU A 41 0.93 5.48 -14.69
CA LEU A 41 1.74 4.73 -13.74
C LEU A 41 1.51 5.29 -12.35
N GLY A 42 1.38 4.41 -11.37
CA GLY A 42 1.31 4.75 -9.97
C GLY A 42 2.27 3.91 -9.15
N ILE A 43 2.88 4.53 -8.16
CA ILE A 43 3.70 3.85 -7.15
C ILE A 43 3.21 4.34 -5.79
N ALA A 44 3.00 3.41 -4.86
CA ALA A 44 2.64 3.75 -3.49
C ALA A 44 3.38 2.84 -2.51
N TRP A 45 3.80 3.41 -1.40
CA TRP A 45 4.35 2.71 -0.27
C TRP A 45 3.52 3.03 0.97
N VAL A 46 3.17 2.01 1.73
CA VAL A 46 2.42 2.12 2.97
C VAL A 46 3.17 1.36 4.05
N SER A 47 3.36 1.99 5.18
CA SER A 47 3.98 1.38 6.35
C SER A 47 3.03 1.48 7.53
N ALA A 48 2.77 0.34 8.15
CA ALA A 48 1.99 0.23 9.37
C ALA A 48 2.86 -0.38 10.49
N GLY A 49 2.83 0.21 11.66
CA GLY A 49 3.60 -0.29 12.80
C GLY A 49 2.83 -0.18 14.10
N VAL A 50 3.10 -1.14 14.99
CA VAL A 50 2.65 -1.11 16.37
C VAL A 50 3.87 -1.25 17.26
N THR A 51 4.07 -0.27 18.11
CA THR A 51 5.12 -0.26 19.12
C THR A 51 4.50 -0.51 20.50
N ASP A 52 5.27 -1.07 21.42
CA ASP A 52 4.84 -1.29 22.81
C ASP A 52 3.72 -2.33 23.01
N ILE A 53 3.82 -3.46 22.31
CA ILE A 53 3.00 -4.62 22.62
C ILE A 53 3.58 -5.29 23.87
N GLN A 54 2.96 -5.03 25.03
CA GLN A 54 3.40 -5.64 26.28
C GLN A 54 2.92 -7.09 26.37
N GLY A 55 3.83 -8.02 26.17
CA GLY A 55 3.60 -9.42 26.50
C GLY A 55 3.44 -9.62 28.02
N ARG A 56 2.48 -10.46 28.44
CA ARG A 56 2.37 -10.92 29.83
C ARG A 56 2.49 -12.43 29.89
N SER A 57 3.22 -12.93 30.86
CA SER A 57 3.28 -14.36 31.15
C SER A 57 1.96 -14.83 31.79
N SER A 58 1.74 -16.13 31.83
CA SER A 58 0.61 -16.73 32.55
C SER A 58 0.57 -16.39 34.05
N ALA A 59 1.68 -15.94 34.60
CA ALA A 59 1.81 -15.46 35.98
C ALA A 59 1.55 -13.94 36.13
N GLY A 60 1.21 -13.23 35.02
CA GLY A 60 0.93 -11.80 35.02
C GLY A 60 2.14 -10.88 34.97
N GLU A 61 3.36 -11.43 34.93
CA GLU A 61 4.59 -10.64 34.82
C GLU A 61 4.77 -10.06 33.42
N LYS A 62 5.26 -8.80 33.36
CA LYS A 62 5.63 -8.16 32.09
C LYS A 62 6.81 -8.92 31.48
N THR A 63 6.57 -9.46 30.30
CA THR A 63 7.61 -10.12 29.51
C THR A 63 8.23 -9.11 28.52
N THR A 64 8.70 -9.53 27.43
CA THR A 64 9.37 -8.71 26.42
C THR A 64 8.42 -7.76 25.72
N VAL A 65 8.81 -6.51 25.47
CA VAL A 65 8.11 -5.58 24.59
C VAL A 65 8.28 -6.08 23.15
N MET A 66 7.16 -6.32 22.49
CA MET A 66 7.13 -6.76 21.09
C MET A 66 6.81 -5.55 20.19
N GLN A 67 7.50 -5.48 19.07
CA GLN A 67 7.25 -4.51 18.02
C GLN A 67 6.94 -5.25 16.72
N THR A 68 5.96 -4.79 15.99
CA THR A 68 5.66 -5.31 14.66
C THR A 68 5.59 -4.15 13.67
N SER A 69 6.10 -4.36 12.46
CA SER A 69 5.96 -3.45 11.35
C SER A 69 5.63 -4.22 10.08
N GLU A 70 4.77 -3.63 9.29
CA GLU A 70 4.35 -4.15 7.99
C GLU A 70 4.52 -3.04 6.95
N ASP A 71 5.24 -3.35 5.90
CA ASP A 71 5.47 -2.46 4.77
C ASP A 71 4.87 -3.05 3.51
N ALA A 72 4.18 -2.24 2.74
CA ALA A 72 3.62 -2.63 1.45
C ALA A 72 4.06 -1.66 0.37
N LEU A 73 4.64 -2.18 -0.68
CA LEU A 73 4.96 -1.46 -1.91
C LEU A 73 3.96 -1.87 -2.99
N MET A 74 3.33 -0.89 -3.60
CA MET A 74 2.37 -1.07 -4.69
C MET A 74 2.87 -0.38 -5.96
N VAL A 75 2.77 -1.08 -7.08
CA VAL A 75 3.02 -0.53 -8.40
C VAL A 75 1.78 -0.79 -9.25
N SER A 76 1.24 0.26 -9.83
CA SER A 76 0.03 0.25 -10.64
C SER A 76 0.37 0.72 -12.06
N PHE A 77 -0.09 -0.01 -13.04
CA PHE A 77 -0.06 0.41 -14.44
C PHE A 77 -1.49 0.37 -14.99
N ALA A 78 -1.84 1.39 -15.74
CA ALA A 78 -3.15 1.46 -16.38
C ALA A 78 -3.03 1.92 -17.83
N GLN A 79 -3.87 1.35 -18.69
CA GLN A 79 -3.97 1.70 -20.09
C GLN A 79 -5.42 2.02 -20.44
N ARG A 80 -5.69 3.19 -21.00
CA ARG A 80 -6.96 3.54 -21.57
C ARG A 80 -7.01 3.06 -23.03
N ILE A 81 -8.00 2.24 -23.32
CA ILE A 81 -8.23 1.67 -24.66
C ILE A 81 -9.26 2.50 -25.41
N LEU A 82 -10.31 2.90 -24.70
CA LEU A 82 -11.39 3.74 -25.23
C LEU A 82 -11.64 4.91 -24.28
N PRO A 83 -12.31 5.99 -24.73
CA PRO A 83 -12.61 7.12 -23.84
C PRO A 83 -13.38 6.74 -22.58
N TRP A 84 -14.15 5.67 -22.65
CA TRP A 84 -14.99 5.15 -21.57
C TRP A 84 -14.49 3.84 -20.97
N PHE A 85 -13.40 3.25 -21.50
CA PHE A 85 -12.88 1.97 -21.05
C PHE A 85 -11.37 1.99 -20.81
N SER A 86 -10.97 1.60 -19.63
CA SER A 86 -9.58 1.39 -19.27
C SER A 86 -9.39 0.06 -18.54
N PHE A 87 -8.20 -0.47 -18.64
CA PHE A 87 -7.78 -1.60 -17.81
C PHE A 87 -6.55 -1.22 -16.98
N GLY A 88 -6.44 -1.79 -15.80
CA GLY A 88 -5.30 -1.55 -14.91
C GLY A 88 -4.84 -2.81 -14.23
N VAL A 89 -3.53 -2.91 -14.05
CA VAL A 89 -2.86 -3.98 -13.31
C VAL A 89 -2.18 -3.36 -12.11
N ASN A 90 -2.38 -3.95 -10.97
CA ASN A 90 -1.71 -3.58 -9.73
C ASN A 90 -0.95 -4.78 -9.19
N THR A 91 0.31 -4.59 -8.89
CA THR A 91 1.09 -5.55 -8.14
C THR A 91 1.47 -4.93 -6.80
N TYR A 92 1.34 -5.68 -5.74
CA TYR A 92 1.83 -5.24 -4.44
C TYR A 92 2.67 -6.33 -3.78
N THR A 93 3.70 -5.87 -3.10
CA THR A 93 4.56 -6.71 -2.28
C THR A 93 4.40 -6.25 -0.83
N ALA A 94 3.93 -7.13 0.02
CA ALA A 94 3.84 -6.87 1.45
C ALA A 94 4.98 -7.61 2.17
N ILE A 95 5.69 -6.88 3.03
CA ILE A 95 6.78 -7.40 3.85
C ILE A 95 6.38 -7.19 5.30
N ALA A 96 6.14 -8.27 6.02
CA ALA A 96 5.82 -8.21 7.44
C ALA A 96 7.06 -8.62 8.26
N PHE A 97 7.51 -7.72 9.11
CA PHE A 97 8.58 -7.97 10.07
C PHE A 97 7.98 -8.29 11.43
N PHE A 98 8.03 -9.55 11.82
CA PHE A 98 7.86 -9.96 13.21
C PHE A 98 9.24 -10.23 13.79
N LEU A 99 9.46 -9.91 15.04
CA LEU A 99 10.74 -10.11 15.76
C LEU A 99 11.37 -11.51 15.60
N CYS A 100 10.68 -12.46 14.98
CA CYS A 100 11.15 -13.83 14.82
C CYS A 100 11.04 -14.41 13.38
N LYS A 101 10.27 -13.81 12.47
CA LYS A 101 10.13 -14.32 11.09
C LYS A 101 9.68 -13.22 10.12
N THR A 102 10.43 -13.04 9.06
CA THR A 102 10.03 -12.21 7.91
C THR A 102 9.12 -13.02 6.99
N LYS A 103 7.94 -12.49 6.67
CA LYS A 103 7.05 -13.04 5.65
C LYS A 103 6.95 -12.05 4.49
N ILE A 104 7.09 -12.55 3.28
CA ILE A 104 6.91 -11.78 2.06
C ILE A 104 5.72 -12.38 1.31
N ALA A 105 4.77 -11.56 0.97
CA ALA A 105 3.63 -11.92 0.14
C ALA A 105 3.57 -11.05 -1.11
N HIS A 106 3.40 -11.68 -2.25
CA HIS A 106 3.21 -11.00 -3.54
C HIS A 106 1.79 -11.27 -4.03
N VAL A 107 1.10 -10.21 -4.40
CA VAL A 107 -0.23 -10.29 -5.00
C VAL A 107 -0.30 -9.42 -6.23
N ILE A 108 -0.83 -9.98 -7.31
CA ILE A 108 -1.11 -9.27 -8.56
C ILE A 108 -2.63 -9.15 -8.68
N THR A 109 -3.11 -7.94 -8.83
CA THR A 109 -4.53 -7.65 -9.03
C THR A 109 -4.74 -6.99 -10.38
N ILE A 110 -5.63 -7.55 -11.18
CA ILE A 110 -6.04 -6.99 -12.48
C ILE A 110 -7.44 -6.44 -12.31
N VAL A 111 -7.64 -5.19 -12.69
CA VAL A 111 -8.92 -4.50 -12.57
C VAL A 111 -9.30 -3.90 -13.93
N PHE A 112 -10.55 -4.15 -14.34
CA PHE A 112 -11.17 -3.50 -15.46
C PHE A 112 -12.08 -2.38 -14.95
N HIS A 113 -12.04 -1.25 -15.60
CA HIS A 113 -12.90 -0.10 -15.30
C HIS A 113 -13.65 0.36 -16.54
N VAL A 114 -14.94 0.47 -16.39
CA VAL A 114 -15.85 1.02 -17.42
C VAL A 114 -16.42 2.32 -16.85
N MET A 115 -16.21 3.41 -17.54
CA MET A 115 -16.89 4.68 -17.23
C MET A 115 -18.24 4.68 -17.96
N THR A 116 -19.30 4.71 -17.20
CA THR A 116 -20.69 4.92 -17.69
C THR A 116 -21.05 6.38 -17.61
#